data_da58ccc4d76f41f21b66b6c11e6a6d73
#
_entry.id   da58ccc4d76f41f21b66b6c11e6a6d73
#
_cell.length_a   1.000
_cell.length_b   1.000
_cell.length_c   1.000
_cell.angle_alpha   90.00
_cell.angle_beta   90.00
_cell.angle_gamma   90.00
#
_symmetry.space_group_name_H-M   'P 1'
#
loop_
_entity.id
_entity.type
_entity.pdbx_description
1 polymer ?
#
loop_
_entity_poly.entity_id
_entity_poly.type
_entity_poly.pdbx_seq_one_letter_code
_entity_poly.pdbx_strand_id
1 'polypeptide(L)'
;MKLIIQIPCYNEADTLRIALNDLPKHIDGIDEIEYLIINDGSENNTVEVAKKWGVHYIVNFRCNKGLAKGFIAGLDACLRNGADIIVNTDADNQYCGADIEKLVRPVLEGRADIVIGERPIDSIEHFSPLKKKLQHLGSWVVRIASASDIPDA
;
A
#
# COMPACT_ATOMS: atom_id res chain seq x y z
N MET A 1 -18.88 -7.86 0.19
CA MET A 1 -17.82 -7.11 0.90
C MET A 1 -17.09 -6.23 -0.10
N LYS A 2 -16.80 -4.98 0.29
CA LYS A 2 -16.06 -4.01 -0.51
C LYS A 2 -14.62 -3.89 -0.04
N LEU A 3 -13.67 -4.09 -0.94
CA LEU A 3 -12.25 -3.82 -0.74
C LEU A 3 -11.88 -2.49 -1.38
N ILE A 4 -11.24 -1.59 -0.64
CA ILE A 4 -10.60 -0.41 -1.22
C ILE A 4 -9.09 -0.54 -1.06
N ILE A 5 -8.36 -0.46 -2.18
CA ILE A 5 -6.91 -0.44 -2.21
C ILE A 5 -6.47 1.02 -2.28
N GLN A 6 -5.85 1.52 -1.21
CA GLN A 6 -5.32 2.88 -1.16
C GLN A 6 -3.83 2.92 -1.48
N ILE A 7 -3.43 3.94 -2.24
CA ILE A 7 -2.08 4.08 -2.77
C ILE A 7 -1.62 5.53 -2.57
N PRO A 8 -0.73 5.79 -1.58
CA PRO A 8 -0.11 7.10 -1.45
C PRO A 8 0.88 7.34 -2.61
N CYS A 9 0.83 8.55 -3.17
CA CYS A 9 1.63 8.94 -4.31
C CYS A 9 2.25 10.32 -4.11
N TYR A 10 3.54 10.43 -4.42
CA TYR A 10 4.24 11.72 -4.53
C TYR A 10 5.21 11.68 -5.70
N ASN A 11 4.86 12.35 -6.82
CA ASN A 11 5.62 12.38 -8.06
C ASN A 11 5.83 11.00 -8.74
N GLU A 12 4.77 10.17 -8.77
CA GLU A 12 4.80 8.77 -9.24
C GLU A 12 4.20 8.60 -10.66
N ALA A 13 4.21 9.65 -11.51
CA ALA A 13 3.59 9.60 -12.83
C ALA A 13 4.12 8.45 -13.71
N ASP A 14 5.39 8.08 -13.58
CA ASP A 14 6.05 7.08 -14.42
C ASP A 14 5.74 5.64 -13.97
N THR A 15 5.58 5.41 -12.68
CA THR A 15 5.40 4.07 -12.08
C THR A 15 3.95 3.73 -11.78
N LEU A 16 3.12 4.73 -11.44
CA LEU A 16 1.74 4.54 -10.99
C LEU A 16 0.90 3.69 -11.95
N ARG A 17 1.02 3.89 -13.27
CA ARG A 17 0.26 3.10 -14.25
C ARG A 17 0.63 1.62 -14.21
N ILE A 18 1.90 1.31 -13.98
CA ILE A 18 2.40 -0.08 -13.90
C ILE A 18 1.84 -0.71 -12.63
N ALA A 19 1.99 -0.03 -11.48
CA ALA A 19 1.45 -0.48 -10.21
C ALA A 19 -0.05 -0.75 -10.27
N LEU A 20 -0.86 0.18 -10.82
CA LEU A 20 -2.31 0.02 -10.97
C LEU A 20 -2.70 -1.16 -11.87
N ASN A 21 -1.93 -1.43 -12.92
CA ASN A 21 -2.21 -2.57 -13.81
C ASN A 21 -1.94 -3.92 -13.15
N ASP A 22 -1.00 -3.99 -12.20
CA ASP A 22 -0.62 -5.19 -11.46
C ASP A 22 -1.65 -5.55 -10.36
N LEU A 23 -2.48 -4.57 -9.93
CA LEU A 23 -3.46 -4.80 -8.87
C LEU A 23 -4.57 -5.78 -9.28
N PRO A 24 -5.02 -6.63 -8.33
CA PRO A 24 -6.07 -7.61 -8.59
C PRO A 24 -7.38 -6.93 -8.97
N LYS A 25 -8.07 -7.47 -9.97
CA LYS A 25 -9.40 -7.03 -10.42
C LYS A 25 -10.52 -7.88 -9.81
N HIS A 26 -10.17 -9.03 -9.27
CA HIS A 26 -11.07 -9.97 -8.62
C HIS A 26 -10.34 -10.69 -7.50
N ILE A 27 -11.01 -10.89 -6.38
CA ILE A 27 -10.58 -11.72 -5.25
C ILE A 27 -11.81 -12.48 -4.78
N ASP A 28 -11.70 -13.81 -4.62
CA ASP A 28 -12.80 -14.63 -4.15
C ASP A 28 -13.27 -14.21 -2.75
N GLY A 29 -14.57 -13.94 -2.61
CA GLY A 29 -15.18 -13.45 -1.38
C GLY A 29 -15.28 -11.92 -1.28
N ILE A 30 -14.76 -11.18 -2.27
CA ILE A 30 -14.93 -9.73 -2.42
C ILE A 30 -15.90 -9.45 -3.57
N ASP A 31 -16.96 -8.68 -3.31
CA ASP A 31 -17.96 -8.32 -4.30
C ASP A 31 -17.50 -7.13 -5.17
N GLU A 32 -16.72 -6.23 -4.59
CA GLU A 32 -16.31 -4.98 -5.23
C GLU A 32 -14.88 -4.61 -4.83
N ILE A 33 -14.01 -4.31 -5.81
CA ILE A 33 -12.65 -3.81 -5.60
C ILE A 33 -12.55 -2.41 -6.19
N GLU A 34 -12.21 -1.44 -5.33
CA GLU A 34 -12.03 -0.05 -5.73
C GLU A 34 -10.61 0.44 -5.40
N TYR A 35 -10.19 1.49 -6.14
CA TYR A 35 -8.84 2.05 -6.02
C TYR A 35 -8.92 3.51 -5.61
N LEU A 36 -8.17 3.87 -4.58
CA LEU A 36 -8.09 5.21 -4.05
C LEU A 36 -6.64 5.70 -4.12
N ILE A 37 -6.40 6.81 -4.80
CA ILE A 37 -5.10 7.48 -4.84
C ILE A 37 -5.07 8.61 -3.82
N ILE A 38 -4.01 8.66 -3.02
CA ILE A 38 -3.71 9.81 -2.16
C ILE A 38 -2.55 10.57 -2.79
N ASN A 39 -2.87 11.66 -3.50
CA ASN A 39 -1.85 12.55 -4.04
C ASN A 39 -1.33 13.49 -2.96
N ASP A 40 -0.09 13.30 -2.54
CA ASP A 40 0.57 14.13 -1.51
C ASP A 40 1.24 15.37 -2.10
N GLY A 41 0.50 16.11 -2.95
CA GLY A 41 0.97 17.37 -3.52
C GLY A 41 2.02 17.18 -4.62
N SER A 42 1.83 16.18 -5.50
CA SER A 42 2.72 15.97 -6.65
C SER A 42 2.76 17.19 -7.59
N GLU A 43 3.94 17.46 -8.11
CA GLU A 43 4.21 18.54 -9.07
C GLU A 43 4.19 18.05 -10.53
N ASN A 44 4.17 16.72 -10.73
CA ASN A 44 4.10 16.08 -12.03
C ASN A 44 2.68 15.59 -12.37
N ASN A 45 2.52 14.84 -13.47
CA ASN A 45 1.24 14.37 -13.98
C ASN A 45 0.65 13.16 -13.24
N THR A 46 1.01 12.91 -11.97
CA THR A 46 0.52 11.76 -11.18
C THR A 46 -1.01 11.69 -11.15
N VAL A 47 -1.68 12.82 -10.89
CA VAL A 47 -3.15 12.88 -10.81
C VAL A 47 -3.81 12.61 -12.16
N GLU A 48 -3.24 13.13 -13.25
CA GLU A 48 -3.72 12.91 -14.61
C GLU A 48 -3.59 11.44 -15.01
N VAL A 49 -2.50 10.77 -14.63
CA VAL A 49 -2.29 9.33 -14.85
C VAL A 49 -3.35 8.53 -14.10
N ALA A 50 -3.60 8.84 -12.82
CA ALA A 50 -4.63 8.19 -12.02
C ALA A 50 -6.03 8.34 -12.65
N LYS A 51 -6.42 9.55 -13.05
CA LYS A 51 -7.70 9.83 -13.71
C LYS A 51 -7.86 9.10 -15.04
N LYS A 52 -6.80 9.09 -15.87
CA LYS A 52 -6.83 8.39 -17.17
C LYS A 52 -6.95 6.88 -17.02
N TRP A 53 -6.38 6.32 -15.98
CA TRP A 53 -6.51 4.90 -15.68
C TRP A 53 -7.93 4.55 -15.21
N GLY A 54 -8.63 5.48 -14.57
CA GLY A 54 -10.00 5.29 -14.09
C GLY A 54 -10.07 4.86 -12.63
N VAL A 55 -9.21 5.40 -11.75
CA VAL A 55 -9.32 5.16 -10.31
C VAL A 55 -10.63 5.71 -9.78
N HIS A 56 -11.19 5.07 -8.76
CA HIS A 56 -12.50 5.40 -8.22
C HIS A 56 -12.48 6.69 -7.38
N TYR A 57 -11.40 6.88 -6.61
CA TYR A 57 -11.28 8.02 -5.69
C TYR A 57 -9.91 8.65 -5.73
N ILE A 58 -9.85 9.96 -5.48
CA ILE A 58 -8.61 10.72 -5.35
C ILE A 58 -8.72 11.67 -4.15
N VAL A 59 -7.88 11.46 -3.15
CA VAL A 59 -7.58 12.46 -2.11
C VAL A 59 -6.43 13.32 -2.62
N ASN A 60 -6.63 14.63 -2.72
CA ASN A 60 -5.64 15.52 -3.35
C ASN A 60 -5.19 16.59 -2.36
N PHE A 61 -3.93 16.55 -1.92
CA PHE A 61 -3.34 17.60 -1.12
C PHE A 61 -2.74 18.69 -2.02
N ARG A 62 -2.82 19.95 -1.57
CA ARG A 62 -2.25 21.09 -2.29
C ARG A 62 -0.72 21.16 -2.21
N CYS A 63 -0.13 20.53 -1.20
CA CYS A 63 1.32 20.46 -0.98
C CYS A 63 1.64 19.18 -0.24
N ASN A 64 2.90 18.74 -0.30
CA ASN A 64 3.38 17.57 0.42
C ASN A 64 3.19 17.74 1.94
N LYS A 65 2.51 16.77 2.56
CA LYS A 65 2.23 16.70 4.01
C LYS A 65 2.88 15.50 4.68
N GLY A 66 3.48 14.64 3.90
CA GLY A 66 4.17 13.44 4.32
C GLY A 66 3.26 12.20 4.42
N LEU A 67 3.88 11.03 4.30
CA LEU A 67 3.24 9.73 4.19
C LEU A 67 2.19 9.49 5.29
N ALA A 68 2.51 9.80 6.56
CA ALA A 68 1.59 9.54 7.67
C ALA A 68 0.26 10.29 7.54
N LYS A 69 0.28 11.56 7.10
CA LYS A 69 -0.95 12.34 6.88
C LYS A 69 -1.70 11.83 5.65
N GLY A 70 -1.00 11.43 4.61
CA GLY A 70 -1.58 10.79 3.45
C GLY A 70 -2.29 9.51 3.83
N PHE A 71 -1.63 8.63 4.56
CA PHE A 71 -2.18 7.36 5.02
C PHE A 71 -3.48 7.55 5.84
N ILE A 72 -3.49 8.46 6.83
CA ILE A 72 -4.68 8.74 7.63
C ILE A 72 -5.83 9.29 6.77
N ALA A 73 -5.54 10.22 5.86
CA ALA A 73 -6.56 10.77 4.97
C ALA A 73 -7.11 9.73 4.00
N GLY A 74 -6.29 8.78 3.57
CA GLY A 74 -6.70 7.63 2.77
C GLY A 74 -7.63 6.71 3.55
N LEU A 75 -7.29 6.34 4.79
CA LEU A 75 -8.15 5.54 5.66
C LEU A 75 -9.51 6.19 5.87
N ASP A 76 -9.55 7.50 6.19
CA ASP A 76 -10.79 8.25 6.36
C ASP A 76 -11.63 8.25 5.06
N ALA A 77 -10.99 8.43 3.91
CA ALA A 77 -11.68 8.36 2.62
C ALA A 77 -12.20 6.95 2.31
N CYS A 78 -11.43 5.89 2.58
CA CYS A 78 -11.88 4.51 2.41
C CYS A 78 -13.13 4.21 3.26
N LEU A 79 -13.11 4.59 4.53
CA LEU A 79 -14.25 4.40 5.45
C LEU A 79 -15.50 5.16 4.97
N ARG A 80 -15.36 6.41 4.54
CA ARG A 80 -16.48 7.21 4.00
C ARG A 80 -17.08 6.63 2.72
N ASN A 81 -16.29 5.89 1.96
CA ASN A 81 -16.74 5.22 0.74
C ASN A 81 -17.18 3.77 0.98
N GLY A 82 -17.36 3.38 2.25
CA GLY A 82 -17.96 2.11 2.63
C GLY A 82 -17.05 0.90 2.47
N ALA A 83 -15.74 1.07 2.65
CA ALA A 83 -14.82 -0.06 2.66
C ALA A 83 -15.09 -0.99 3.84
N ASP A 84 -15.25 -2.27 3.57
CA ASP A 84 -15.23 -3.35 4.59
C ASP A 84 -13.79 -3.77 4.90
N ILE A 85 -12.93 -3.76 3.88
CA ILE A 85 -11.51 -4.07 3.98
C ILE A 85 -10.71 -2.97 3.27
N ILE A 86 -9.58 -2.58 3.88
CA ILE A 86 -8.67 -1.60 3.31
C ILE A 86 -7.29 -2.25 3.16
N VAL A 87 -6.71 -2.14 1.97
CA VAL A 87 -5.33 -2.51 1.71
C VAL A 87 -4.53 -1.26 1.38
N ASN A 88 -3.35 -1.10 1.99
CA ASN A 88 -2.39 -0.09 1.60
C ASN A 88 -1.25 -0.72 0.80
N THR A 89 -0.92 -0.13 -0.35
CA THR A 89 0.24 -0.50 -1.16
C THR A 89 0.92 0.74 -1.71
N ASP A 90 2.13 0.60 -2.26
CA ASP A 90 2.91 1.72 -2.77
C ASP A 90 2.75 1.86 -4.30
N ALA A 91 3.09 3.06 -4.82
CA ALA A 91 2.95 3.40 -6.23
C ALA A 91 4.18 3.03 -7.09
N ASP A 92 5.28 2.60 -6.46
CA ASP A 92 6.57 2.33 -7.11
C ASP A 92 6.69 0.93 -7.72
N ASN A 93 5.65 0.11 -7.60
CA ASN A 93 5.56 -1.25 -8.10
C ASN A 93 6.64 -2.21 -7.52
N GLN A 94 7.08 -1.97 -6.27
CA GLN A 94 8.00 -2.89 -5.58
C GLN A 94 7.28 -4.09 -4.97
N TYR A 95 5.97 -4.03 -4.80
CA TYR A 95 5.14 -5.12 -4.29
C TYR A 95 4.37 -5.79 -5.42
N CYS A 96 4.27 -7.12 -5.35
CA CYS A 96 3.48 -7.91 -6.30
C CYS A 96 1.99 -7.77 -5.99
N GLY A 97 1.19 -7.28 -6.93
CA GLY A 97 -0.25 -7.13 -6.76
C GLY A 97 -0.99 -8.43 -6.44
N ALA A 98 -0.48 -9.57 -6.92
CA ALA A 98 -1.03 -10.89 -6.60
C ALA A 98 -0.92 -11.27 -5.11
N ASP A 99 -0.01 -10.64 -4.35
CA ASP A 99 0.11 -10.90 -2.92
C ASP A 99 -1.01 -10.24 -2.09
N ILE A 100 -1.75 -9.30 -2.66
CA ILE A 100 -2.89 -8.65 -2.01
C ILE A 100 -3.95 -9.68 -1.60
N GLU A 101 -4.22 -10.68 -2.44
CA GLU A 101 -5.15 -11.75 -2.06
C GLU A 101 -4.70 -12.49 -0.81
N LYS A 102 -3.39 -12.76 -0.67
CA LYS A 102 -2.83 -13.43 0.51
C LYS A 102 -3.00 -12.60 1.79
N LEU A 103 -2.94 -11.25 1.67
CA LEU A 103 -3.16 -10.33 2.78
C LEU A 103 -4.64 -10.24 3.17
N VAL A 104 -5.53 -10.26 2.18
CA VAL A 104 -6.98 -10.14 2.39
C VAL A 104 -7.58 -11.43 2.96
N ARG A 105 -7.08 -12.60 2.56
CA ARG A 105 -7.63 -13.92 2.93
C ARG A 105 -7.79 -14.13 4.44
N PRO A 106 -6.80 -13.87 5.31
CA PRO A 106 -6.96 -14.04 6.75
C PRO A 106 -8.05 -13.15 7.38
N VAL A 107 -8.27 -11.95 6.80
CA VAL A 107 -9.33 -11.03 7.24
C VAL A 107 -10.69 -11.57 6.82
N LEU A 108 -10.84 -12.04 5.58
CA LEU A 108 -12.07 -12.66 5.07
C LEU A 108 -12.50 -13.87 5.88
N GLU A 109 -11.53 -14.66 6.34
CA GLU A 109 -11.76 -15.87 7.15
C GLU A 109 -11.98 -15.56 8.65
N GLY A 110 -11.95 -14.30 9.06
CA GLY A 110 -12.10 -13.87 10.45
C GLY A 110 -10.97 -14.33 11.37
N ARG A 111 -9.79 -14.63 10.81
CA ARG A 111 -8.60 -15.05 11.55
C ARG A 111 -7.73 -13.89 12.04
N ALA A 112 -7.88 -12.72 11.42
CA ALA A 112 -7.13 -11.51 11.74
C ALA A 112 -7.94 -10.26 11.42
N ASP A 113 -7.75 -9.20 12.21
CA ASP A 113 -8.28 -7.86 11.95
C ASP A 113 -7.27 -7.01 11.16
N ILE A 114 -5.96 -7.30 11.30
CA ILE A 114 -4.86 -6.61 10.61
C ILE A 114 -3.86 -7.67 10.13
N VAL A 115 -3.44 -7.53 8.87
CA VAL A 115 -2.42 -8.38 8.24
C VAL A 115 -1.32 -7.49 7.65
N ILE A 116 -0.07 -7.80 7.96
CA ILE A 116 1.09 -7.08 7.44
C ILE A 116 1.90 -8.05 6.59
N GLY A 117 2.20 -7.62 5.35
CA GLY A 117 3.08 -8.36 4.44
C GLY A 117 4.54 -8.23 4.87
N GLU A 118 5.23 -9.35 4.94
CA GLU A 118 6.66 -9.39 5.20
C GLU A 118 7.44 -9.41 3.88
N ARG A 119 8.49 -8.59 3.78
CA ARG A 119 9.40 -8.62 2.64
C ARG A 119 10.52 -9.63 2.90
N PRO A 120 10.80 -10.54 1.95
CA PRO A 120 11.93 -11.46 2.06
C PRO A 120 13.24 -10.71 1.78
N ILE A 121 13.75 -9.94 2.76
CA ILE A 121 14.92 -9.06 2.64
C ILE A 121 16.14 -9.79 2.06
N ASP A 122 16.33 -11.06 2.44
CA ASP A 122 17.48 -11.86 1.98
C ASP A 122 17.41 -12.20 0.49
N SER A 123 16.24 -12.24 -0.11
CA SER A 123 16.06 -12.53 -1.54
C SER A 123 16.12 -11.28 -2.43
N ILE A 124 16.20 -10.07 -1.85
CA ILE A 124 16.28 -8.84 -2.63
C ILE A 124 17.67 -8.70 -3.26
N GLU A 125 17.75 -8.90 -4.57
CA GLU A 125 19.02 -8.91 -5.33
C GLU A 125 19.76 -7.57 -5.30
N HIS A 126 19.00 -6.45 -5.26
CA HIS A 126 19.57 -5.08 -5.31
C HIS A 126 20.13 -4.59 -3.97
N PHE A 127 19.98 -5.37 -2.88
CA PHE A 127 20.51 -4.99 -1.59
C PHE A 127 21.96 -5.48 -1.43
N SER A 128 22.88 -4.54 -1.18
CA SER A 128 24.25 -4.91 -0.79
C SER A 128 24.23 -5.65 0.55
N PRO A 129 25.24 -6.52 0.81
CA PRO A 129 25.34 -7.24 2.09
C PRO A 129 25.31 -6.32 3.32
N LEU A 130 25.89 -5.13 3.19
CA LEU A 130 25.86 -4.13 4.26
C LEU A 130 24.44 -3.59 4.49
N LYS A 131 23.69 -3.33 3.42
CA LYS A 131 22.30 -2.85 3.49
C LYS A 131 21.38 -3.89 4.15
N LYS A 132 21.54 -5.18 3.80
CA LYS A 132 20.80 -6.29 4.43
C LYS A 132 21.08 -6.34 5.94
N LYS A 133 22.36 -6.25 6.37
CA LYS A 133 22.72 -6.23 7.79
C LYS A 133 22.16 -5.03 8.54
N LEU A 134 22.17 -3.84 7.92
CA LEU A 134 21.59 -2.63 8.52
C LEU A 134 20.08 -2.74 8.66
N GLN A 135 19.39 -3.33 7.68
CA GLN A 135 17.94 -3.57 7.72
C GLN A 135 17.59 -4.53 8.87
N HIS A 136 18.28 -5.68 8.99
CA HIS A 136 18.07 -6.61 10.10
C HIS A 136 18.34 -5.96 11.47
N LEU A 137 19.37 -5.13 11.57
CA LEU A 137 19.65 -4.40 12.82
C LEU A 137 18.54 -3.39 13.14
N GLY A 138 18.07 -2.64 12.13
CA GLY A 138 16.96 -1.70 12.27
C GLY A 138 15.68 -2.40 12.74
N SER A 139 15.28 -3.46 12.06
CA SER A 139 14.09 -4.27 12.42
C SER A 139 14.23 -4.88 13.82
N TRP A 140 15.43 -5.33 14.22
CA TRP A 140 15.68 -5.83 15.57
C TRP A 140 15.49 -4.75 16.63
N VAL A 141 16.00 -3.53 16.41
CA VAL A 141 15.83 -2.40 17.33
C VAL A 141 14.36 -2.02 17.48
N VAL A 142 13.63 -1.95 16.34
CA VAL A 142 12.18 -1.63 16.35
C VAL A 142 11.39 -2.69 17.09
N ARG A 143 11.66 -4.00 16.88
CA ARG A 143 11.02 -5.08 17.63
C ARG A 143 11.18 -4.95 19.14
N ILE A 144 12.41 -4.64 19.59
CA ILE A 144 12.66 -4.41 21.03
C ILE A 144 11.89 -3.20 21.53
N ALA A 145 11.91 -2.09 20.79
CA ALA A 145 11.28 -0.84 21.21
C ALA A 145 9.74 -0.93 21.21
N SER A 146 9.15 -1.70 20.27
CA SER A 146 7.69 -1.87 20.14
C SER A 146 7.13 -3.09 20.86
N ALA A 147 7.98 -3.96 21.43
CA ALA A 147 7.60 -5.26 21.98
C ALA A 147 6.76 -6.11 20.98
N SER A 148 7.08 -6.01 19.68
CA SER A 148 6.38 -6.72 18.61
C SER A 148 7.27 -7.81 18.01
N ASP A 149 6.65 -8.84 17.42
CA ASP A 149 7.36 -9.93 16.72
C ASP A 149 7.42 -9.69 15.19
N ILE A 150 7.15 -8.46 14.72
CA ILE A 150 7.19 -8.14 13.29
C ILE A 150 8.62 -8.23 12.77
N PRO A 151 8.93 -9.12 11.80
CA PRO A 151 10.31 -9.39 11.38
C PRO A 151 10.92 -8.29 10.50
N ASP A 152 10.10 -7.55 9.77
CA ASP A 152 10.50 -6.41 8.92
C ASP A 152 9.73 -5.14 9.35
N ALA A 153 10.44 -4.16 9.85
CA ALA A 153 9.89 -2.90 10.35
C ALA A 153 10.66 -1.69 9.79
#